data_91bb0440a7ae347e9d31d4fede6400bf
#
_entry.id   91bb0440a7ae347e9d31d4fede6400bf
#
_cell.length_a   1.000
_cell.length_b   1.000
_cell.length_c   1.000
_cell.angle_alpha   90.00
_cell.angle_beta   90.00
_cell.angle_gamma   90.00
#
_symmetry.space_group_name_H-M   'P 1'
#
loop_
_entity.id
_entity.type
_entity.pdbx_description
1 polymer ?
#
loop_
_entity_poly.entity_id
_entity_poly.type
_entity_poly.pdbx_seq_one_letter_code
_entity_poly.pdbx_strand_id
1 'polypeptide(L)'
;PYIIFQLIYSSYYYVIGKSNWLTDMFYPHWSLWFLISLFSWHMLLILFKRLPAYASLLVAILLGITVGYLAAIGHSFSLSRTFVFFPFFLLGYWLKEEHILLLKRRSAKVLSVVVMVTIAICIYFAPEINTGWLLASKSYFDLGMQEFGGVARLLVYLTSTLMAASVLAWVPFKRNSMTKLGERTLYVYLLHGFLVQYFRAFDV
;
A
#
# COMPACT_ATOMS: atom_id res chain seq x y z
N PRO A 1 15.10 -12.33 -4.71
CA PRO A 1 14.25 -12.73 -3.53
C PRO A 1 12.82 -13.09 -3.95
N TYR A 2 12.16 -12.29 -4.84
CA TYR A 2 10.77 -12.56 -5.23
C TYR A 2 10.53 -14.00 -5.72
N ILE A 3 11.28 -14.45 -6.73
CA ILE A 3 11.12 -15.80 -7.35
C ILE A 3 11.26 -16.91 -6.30
N ILE A 4 12.24 -16.78 -5.41
CA ILE A 4 12.48 -17.78 -4.36
C ILE A 4 11.27 -17.88 -3.43
N PHE A 5 10.78 -16.75 -2.92
CA PHE A 5 9.61 -16.74 -2.04
C PHE A 5 8.33 -17.14 -2.76
N GLN A 6 8.15 -16.78 -4.03
CA GLN A 6 7.02 -17.23 -4.84
C GLN A 6 7.00 -18.75 -4.95
N LEU A 7 8.14 -19.39 -5.23
CA LEU A 7 8.25 -20.85 -5.29
C LEU A 7 7.96 -21.50 -3.93
N ILE A 8 8.51 -20.94 -2.84
CA ILE A 8 8.26 -21.45 -1.48
C ILE A 8 6.77 -21.33 -1.13
N TYR A 9 6.12 -20.19 -1.41
CA TYR A 9 4.70 -20.02 -1.18
C TYR A 9 3.86 -20.95 -2.05
N SER A 10 4.17 -21.09 -3.35
CA SER A 10 3.45 -22.01 -4.24
C SER A 10 3.56 -23.47 -3.75
N SER A 11 4.75 -23.88 -3.32
CA SER A 11 4.96 -25.21 -2.73
C SER A 11 4.16 -25.41 -1.44
N TYR A 12 4.14 -24.39 -0.57
CA TYR A 12 3.37 -24.40 0.68
C TYR A 12 1.87 -24.51 0.42
N TYR A 13 1.32 -23.72 -0.52
CA TYR A 13 -0.10 -23.79 -0.88
C TYR A 13 -0.49 -25.12 -1.54
N TYR A 14 0.41 -25.69 -2.34
CA TYR A 14 0.20 -27.00 -2.92
C TYR A 14 0.11 -28.10 -1.84
N VAL A 15 1.00 -28.09 -0.83
CA VAL A 15 0.99 -29.03 0.29
C VAL A 15 -0.29 -28.93 1.14
N ILE A 16 -0.83 -27.69 1.31
CA ILE A 16 -2.08 -27.47 2.07
C ILE A 16 -3.32 -27.74 1.19
N GLY A 17 -3.16 -28.07 -0.10
CA GLY A 17 -4.29 -28.38 -1.01
C GLY A 17 -5.11 -27.16 -1.43
N LYS A 18 -4.57 -25.93 -1.28
CA LYS A 18 -5.28 -24.66 -1.57
C LYS A 18 -5.09 -24.17 -3.01
N SER A 19 -4.16 -24.70 -3.81
CA SER A 19 -3.93 -24.23 -5.17
C SER A 19 -3.23 -25.25 -6.07
N ASN A 20 -3.38 -25.06 -7.41
CA ASN A 20 -2.65 -25.79 -8.44
C ASN A 20 -1.32 -25.10 -8.74
N TRP A 21 -0.21 -25.81 -8.63
CA TRP A 21 1.15 -25.29 -8.73
C TRP A 21 1.45 -24.45 -9.99
N LEU A 22 0.81 -24.76 -11.12
CA LEU A 22 1.04 -24.11 -12.42
C LEU A 22 0.29 -22.79 -12.62
N THR A 23 -0.88 -22.60 -12.03
CA THR A 23 -1.70 -21.41 -12.24
C THR A 23 -1.25 -20.22 -11.41
N ASP A 24 -0.58 -20.47 -10.29
CA ASP A 24 -0.23 -19.42 -9.32
C ASP A 24 1.13 -18.77 -9.55
N MET A 25 1.92 -19.26 -10.51
CA MET A 25 3.27 -18.74 -10.76
C MET A 25 3.27 -17.30 -11.26
N PHE A 26 2.21 -16.89 -11.98
CA PHE A 26 2.04 -15.54 -12.52
C PHE A 26 1.25 -14.58 -11.62
N TYR A 27 0.63 -15.12 -10.55
CA TYR A 27 -0.10 -14.31 -9.59
C TYR A 27 0.70 -14.23 -8.29
N PRO A 28 1.18 -13.04 -7.88
CA PRO A 28 1.94 -12.92 -6.65
C PRO A 28 1.06 -13.29 -5.46
N HIS A 29 1.52 -14.27 -4.67
CA HIS A 29 0.85 -14.64 -3.44
C HIS A 29 0.78 -13.45 -2.50
N TRP A 30 -0.30 -13.35 -1.80
CA TRP A 30 -0.80 -12.33 -0.89
C TRP A 30 0.11 -11.11 -0.61
N SER A 31 1.26 -11.29 -0.01
CA SER A 31 2.18 -10.21 0.35
C SER A 31 3.26 -9.93 -0.70
N LEU A 32 3.55 -10.88 -1.60
CA LEU A 32 4.67 -10.78 -2.54
C LEU A 32 4.47 -9.73 -3.64
N TRP A 33 3.22 -9.28 -3.86
CA TRP A 33 2.92 -8.21 -4.82
C TRP A 33 3.75 -6.94 -4.55
N PHE A 34 4.03 -6.65 -3.28
CA PHE A 34 4.81 -5.47 -2.89
C PHE A 34 6.25 -5.51 -3.42
N LEU A 35 6.88 -6.68 -3.49
CA LEU A 35 8.24 -6.82 -4.02
C LEU A 35 8.29 -6.48 -5.52
N ILE A 36 7.28 -6.93 -6.28
CA ILE A 36 7.17 -6.59 -7.71
C ILE A 36 6.90 -5.09 -7.86
N SER A 37 5.96 -4.56 -7.07
CA SER A 37 5.64 -3.14 -7.08
C SER A 37 6.84 -2.29 -6.70
N LEU A 38 7.62 -2.68 -5.69
CA LEU A 38 8.82 -1.97 -5.27
C LEU A 38 9.87 -1.93 -6.38
N PHE A 39 10.10 -3.06 -7.09
CA PHE A 39 10.96 -3.10 -8.26
C PHE A 39 10.45 -2.16 -9.37
N SER A 40 9.17 -2.23 -9.69
CA SER A 40 8.53 -1.38 -10.70
C SER A 40 8.61 0.10 -10.34
N TRP A 41 8.44 0.46 -9.07
CA TRP A 41 8.57 1.84 -8.58
C TRP A 41 9.99 2.38 -8.74
N HIS A 42 11.03 1.56 -8.51
CA HIS A 42 12.41 1.99 -8.77
C HIS A 42 12.68 2.20 -10.26
N MET A 43 12.09 1.37 -11.13
CA MET A 43 12.18 1.59 -12.58
C MET A 43 11.45 2.88 -13.01
N LEU A 44 10.23 3.08 -12.53
CA LEU A 44 9.45 4.29 -12.81
C LEU A 44 10.14 5.55 -12.25
N LEU A 45 10.79 5.45 -11.10
CA LEU A 45 11.50 6.57 -10.49
C LEU A 45 12.58 7.14 -11.42
N ILE A 46 13.22 6.32 -12.26
CA ILE A 46 14.25 6.78 -13.22
C ILE A 46 13.68 7.83 -14.17
N LEU A 47 12.40 7.67 -14.56
CA LEU A 47 11.69 8.61 -15.42
C LEU A 47 11.15 9.80 -14.62
N PHE A 48 10.48 9.52 -13.50
CA PHE A 48 9.76 10.51 -12.70
C PHE A 48 10.69 11.49 -11.98
N LYS A 49 11.92 11.08 -11.59
CA LYS A 49 12.90 11.99 -10.98
C LYS A 49 13.38 13.12 -11.91
N ARG A 50 13.13 13.02 -13.23
CA ARG A 50 13.44 14.06 -14.22
C ARG A 50 12.41 15.19 -14.22
N LEU A 51 11.22 14.93 -13.67
CA LEU A 51 10.15 15.92 -13.52
C LEU A 51 10.28 16.64 -12.15
N PRO A 52 9.80 17.89 -12.05
CA PRO A 52 9.67 18.53 -10.75
C PRO A 52 8.73 17.74 -9.85
N ALA A 53 8.95 17.78 -8.53
CA ALA A 53 8.25 16.95 -7.55
C ALA A 53 6.72 17.03 -7.66
N TYR A 54 6.18 18.25 -7.85
CA TYR A 54 4.74 18.46 -7.98
C TYR A 54 4.15 17.85 -9.26
N ALA A 55 4.87 17.94 -10.39
CA ALA A 55 4.42 17.37 -11.66
C ALA A 55 4.49 15.84 -11.63
N SER A 56 5.57 15.26 -11.08
CA SER A 56 5.70 13.82 -10.92
C SER A 56 4.61 13.24 -10.04
N LEU A 57 4.28 13.92 -8.94
CA LEU A 57 3.21 13.50 -8.04
C LEU A 57 1.83 13.60 -8.70
N LEU A 58 1.54 14.71 -9.41
CA LEU A 58 0.29 14.90 -10.14
C LEU A 58 0.07 13.80 -11.17
N VAL A 59 1.08 13.53 -12.01
CA VAL A 59 1.03 12.47 -13.03
C VAL A 59 0.81 11.10 -12.37
N ALA A 60 1.51 10.81 -11.27
CA ALA A 60 1.35 9.54 -10.56
C ALA A 60 -0.07 9.38 -9.97
N ILE A 61 -0.65 10.44 -9.41
CA ILE A 61 -2.04 10.42 -8.91
C ILE A 61 -3.02 10.18 -10.06
N LEU A 62 -2.86 10.89 -11.18
CA LEU A 62 -3.70 10.71 -12.36
C LEU A 62 -3.61 9.27 -12.89
N LEU A 63 -2.42 8.69 -13.00
CA LEU A 63 -2.23 7.30 -13.39
C LEU A 63 -2.94 6.34 -12.40
N GLY A 64 -2.80 6.57 -11.10
CA GLY A 64 -3.45 5.73 -10.08
C GLY A 64 -4.97 5.82 -10.10
N ILE A 65 -5.54 6.98 -10.51
CA ILE A 65 -6.99 7.14 -10.71
C ILE A 65 -7.44 6.43 -11.99
N THR A 66 -6.75 6.64 -13.10
CA THR A 66 -7.14 6.08 -14.41
C THR A 66 -7.08 4.57 -14.45
N VAL A 67 -6.10 3.96 -13.79
CA VAL A 67 -5.97 2.49 -13.70
C VAL A 67 -7.19 1.84 -13.05
N GLY A 68 -7.87 2.52 -12.12
CA GLY A 68 -9.09 2.02 -11.48
C GLY A 68 -10.29 1.87 -12.43
N TYR A 69 -10.30 2.57 -13.57
CA TYR A 69 -11.33 2.42 -14.62
C TYR A 69 -11.06 1.25 -15.56
N LEU A 70 -9.84 0.70 -15.58
CA LEU A 70 -9.42 -0.35 -16.49
C LEU A 70 -9.62 -1.74 -15.83
N ALA A 71 -10.77 -2.36 -16.06
CA ALA A 71 -11.10 -3.67 -15.50
C ALA A 71 -10.08 -4.77 -15.88
N ALA A 72 -9.50 -4.68 -17.08
CA ALA A 72 -8.52 -5.65 -17.58
C ALA A 72 -7.20 -5.69 -16.78
N ILE A 73 -6.84 -4.59 -16.07
CA ILE A 73 -5.55 -4.47 -15.34
C ILE A 73 -5.67 -4.96 -13.89
N GLY A 74 -6.90 -5.17 -13.38
CA GLY A 74 -7.15 -5.38 -11.95
C GLY A 74 -6.46 -6.60 -11.33
N HIS A 75 -6.29 -7.71 -12.03
CA HIS A 75 -5.80 -8.98 -11.47
C HIS A 75 -4.39 -9.37 -11.92
N SER A 76 -3.93 -8.93 -13.10
CA SER A 76 -2.65 -9.36 -13.66
C SER A 76 -1.48 -8.65 -12.97
N PHE A 77 -0.54 -9.41 -12.38
CA PHE A 77 0.70 -8.92 -11.74
C PHE A 77 0.52 -7.82 -10.69
N SER A 78 -0.69 -7.65 -10.16
CA SER A 78 -1.00 -6.55 -9.23
C SER A 78 -0.67 -5.15 -9.75
N LEU A 79 -0.73 -4.93 -11.07
CA LEU A 79 -0.41 -3.67 -11.72
C LEU A 79 -1.27 -2.51 -11.19
N SER A 80 -2.56 -2.76 -10.92
CA SER A 80 -3.44 -1.76 -10.31
C SER A 80 -2.85 -1.23 -9.01
N ARG A 81 -2.42 -2.11 -8.11
CA ARG A 81 -1.78 -1.73 -6.85
C ARG A 81 -0.49 -0.97 -7.07
N THR A 82 0.32 -1.40 -8.03
CA THR A 82 1.59 -0.74 -8.36
C THR A 82 1.37 0.73 -8.71
N PHE A 83 0.41 1.05 -9.57
CA PHE A 83 0.13 2.44 -9.95
C PHE A 83 -0.59 3.21 -8.85
N VAL A 84 -1.53 2.59 -8.13
CA VAL A 84 -2.27 3.25 -7.05
C VAL A 84 -1.38 3.60 -5.86
N PHE A 85 -0.40 2.77 -5.52
CA PHE A 85 0.52 3.05 -4.40
C PHE A 85 1.77 3.84 -4.80
N PHE A 86 2.04 4.02 -6.09
CA PHE A 86 3.18 4.78 -6.59
C PHE A 86 3.24 6.24 -6.11
N PRO A 87 2.12 7.01 -6.01
CA PRO A 87 2.17 8.35 -5.43
C PRO A 87 2.72 8.38 -4.00
N PHE A 88 2.40 7.38 -3.16
CA PHE A 88 2.95 7.31 -1.80
C PHE A 88 4.44 7.01 -1.79
N PHE A 89 4.93 6.18 -2.72
CA PHE A 89 6.36 5.94 -2.89
C PHE A 89 7.09 7.23 -3.29
N LEU A 90 6.53 8.01 -4.24
CA LEU A 90 7.09 9.31 -4.64
C LEU A 90 7.05 10.33 -3.52
N LEU A 91 5.96 10.39 -2.74
CA LEU A 91 5.89 11.23 -1.54
C LEU A 91 7.02 10.90 -0.56
N GLY A 92 7.25 9.61 -0.31
CA GLY A 92 8.37 9.16 0.53
C GLY A 92 9.73 9.53 -0.04
N TYR A 93 9.92 9.44 -1.35
CA TYR A 93 11.16 9.80 -2.02
C TYR A 93 11.46 11.31 -1.92
N TRP A 94 10.45 12.17 -2.05
CA TRP A 94 10.58 13.62 -1.96
C TRP A 94 10.49 14.16 -0.53
N LEU A 95 10.19 13.30 0.46
CA LEU A 95 10.08 13.68 1.85
C LEU A 95 11.47 14.01 2.42
N LYS A 96 11.68 15.27 2.80
CA LYS A 96 12.91 15.74 3.41
C LYS A 96 12.81 15.73 4.94
N GLU A 97 13.96 15.73 5.62
CA GLU A 97 14.03 15.82 7.08
C GLU A 97 13.30 17.05 7.63
N GLU A 98 13.39 18.18 6.94
CA GLU A 98 12.69 19.43 7.28
C GLU A 98 11.17 19.23 7.40
N HIS A 99 10.56 18.48 6.45
CA HIS A 99 9.13 18.18 6.46
C HIS A 99 8.77 17.31 7.67
N ILE A 100 9.61 16.34 8.01
CA ILE A 100 9.41 15.50 9.20
C ILE A 100 9.50 16.32 10.47
N LEU A 101 10.46 17.25 10.56
CA LEU A 101 10.61 18.14 11.71
C LEU A 101 9.39 19.07 11.88
N LEU A 102 8.78 19.53 10.78
CA LEU A 102 7.53 20.29 10.85
C LEU A 102 6.39 19.48 11.47
N LEU A 103 6.27 18.19 11.11
CA LEU A 103 5.27 17.29 11.68
C LEU A 103 5.49 17.04 13.20
N LYS A 104 6.71 17.22 13.70
CA LYS A 104 7.04 17.04 15.13
C LYS A 104 6.66 18.23 16.01
N ARG A 105 6.28 19.37 15.43
CA ARG A 105 5.86 20.54 16.19
C ARG A 105 4.62 20.23 17.04
N ARG A 106 4.51 20.87 18.21
CA ARG A 106 3.38 20.64 19.13
C ARG A 106 2.01 20.87 18.46
N SER A 107 1.88 21.93 17.66
CA SER A 107 0.67 22.23 16.89
C SER A 107 0.32 21.12 15.89
N ALA A 108 1.31 20.59 15.16
CA ALA A 108 1.11 19.50 14.22
C ALA A 108 0.69 18.20 14.94
N LYS A 109 1.25 17.91 16.11
CA LYS A 109 0.83 16.77 16.94
C LYS A 109 -0.61 16.89 17.43
N VAL A 110 -1.03 18.08 17.89
CA VAL A 110 -2.42 18.30 18.29
C VAL A 110 -3.34 18.12 17.08
N LEU A 111 -3.00 18.72 15.94
CA LEU A 111 -3.75 18.57 14.70
C LEU A 111 -3.84 17.10 14.27
N SER A 112 -2.75 16.34 14.39
CA SER A 112 -2.73 14.90 14.03
C SER A 112 -3.70 14.07 14.87
N VAL A 113 -3.84 14.37 16.16
CA VAL A 113 -4.85 13.70 17.02
C VAL A 113 -6.25 14.04 16.53
N VAL A 114 -6.55 15.31 16.28
CA VAL A 114 -7.85 15.74 15.74
C VAL A 114 -8.16 15.01 14.44
N VAL A 115 -7.22 14.97 13.50
CA VAL A 115 -7.36 14.27 12.22
C VAL A 115 -7.64 12.79 12.43
N MET A 116 -6.86 12.11 13.28
CA MET A 116 -7.04 10.68 13.56
C MET A 116 -8.42 10.39 14.16
N VAL A 117 -8.85 11.20 15.14
CA VAL A 117 -10.16 11.06 15.79
C VAL A 117 -11.28 11.33 14.78
N THR A 118 -11.17 12.39 13.96
CA THR A 118 -12.17 12.70 12.93
C THR A 118 -12.30 11.56 11.91
N ILE A 119 -11.18 11.03 11.41
CA ILE A 119 -11.20 9.91 10.47
C ILE A 119 -11.82 8.67 11.14
N ALA A 120 -11.47 8.37 12.39
CA ALA A 120 -12.06 7.25 13.14
C ALA A 120 -13.57 7.39 13.30
N ILE A 121 -14.05 8.58 13.64
CA ILE A 121 -15.49 8.88 13.73
C ILE A 121 -16.16 8.73 12.37
N CYS A 122 -15.57 9.29 11.30
CA CYS A 122 -16.11 9.15 9.94
C CYS A 122 -16.21 7.69 9.52
N ILE A 123 -15.19 6.86 9.82
CA ILE A 123 -15.22 5.42 9.50
C ILE A 123 -16.28 4.70 10.34
N TYR A 124 -16.45 5.05 11.60
CA TYR A 124 -17.44 4.42 12.48
C TYR A 124 -18.89 4.65 12.01
N PHE A 125 -19.19 5.84 11.51
CA PHE A 125 -20.51 6.20 10.98
C PHE A 125 -20.67 5.93 9.48
N ALA A 126 -19.59 5.55 8.77
CA ALA A 126 -19.66 5.25 7.36
C ALA A 126 -20.36 3.90 7.13
N PRO A 127 -21.10 3.74 6.02
CA PRO A 127 -21.58 2.43 5.58
C PRO A 127 -20.39 1.50 5.33
N GLU A 128 -20.62 0.19 5.30
CA GLU A 128 -19.57 -0.81 5.08
C GLU A 128 -18.71 -0.48 3.85
N ILE A 129 -17.47 -0.07 4.10
CA ILE A 129 -16.52 0.27 3.04
C ILE A 129 -15.88 -1.02 2.53
N ASN A 130 -16.07 -1.31 1.24
CA ASN A 130 -15.42 -2.46 0.62
C ASN A 130 -13.88 -2.30 0.71
N THR A 131 -13.22 -3.29 1.31
CA THR A 131 -11.75 -3.30 1.48
C THR A 131 -10.98 -3.18 0.16
N GLY A 132 -11.63 -3.49 -0.98
CA GLY A 132 -11.06 -3.28 -2.32
C GLY A 132 -10.66 -1.84 -2.62
N TRP A 133 -11.30 -0.85 -1.97
CA TRP A 133 -10.91 0.56 -2.07
C TRP A 133 -9.54 0.82 -1.46
N LEU A 134 -9.27 0.27 -0.29
CA LEU A 134 -8.00 0.45 0.43
C LEU A 134 -6.89 -0.39 -0.21
N LEU A 135 -7.19 -1.62 -0.60
CA LEU A 135 -6.23 -2.54 -1.19
C LEU A 135 -5.94 -2.28 -2.67
N ALA A 136 -6.75 -1.44 -3.33
CA ALA A 136 -6.65 -1.17 -4.77
C ALA A 136 -6.65 -2.45 -5.63
N SER A 137 -7.40 -3.48 -5.18
CA SER A 137 -7.42 -4.81 -5.79
C SER A 137 -8.56 -5.03 -6.77
N LYS A 138 -9.53 -4.11 -6.82
CA LYS A 138 -10.73 -4.19 -7.64
C LYS A 138 -10.87 -2.94 -8.51
N SER A 139 -11.47 -3.09 -9.70
CA SER A 139 -11.84 -1.96 -10.55
C SER A 139 -13.01 -1.17 -9.95
N TYR A 140 -13.23 0.07 -10.40
CA TYR A 140 -14.37 0.87 -9.95
C TYR A 140 -15.70 0.24 -10.37
N PHE A 141 -15.72 -0.49 -11.49
CA PHE A 141 -16.87 -1.26 -11.92
C PHE A 141 -17.22 -2.36 -10.90
N ASP A 142 -16.23 -3.15 -10.46
CA ASP A 142 -16.40 -4.20 -9.46
C ASP A 142 -16.79 -3.67 -8.08
N LEU A 143 -16.47 -2.40 -7.81
CA LEU A 143 -16.84 -1.71 -6.57
C LEU A 143 -18.19 -1.00 -6.64
N GLY A 144 -18.89 -1.07 -7.80
CA GLY A 144 -20.21 -0.48 -7.99
C GLY A 144 -20.24 1.05 -8.06
N MET A 145 -19.09 1.73 -8.26
CA MET A 145 -18.96 3.19 -8.28
C MET A 145 -18.19 3.69 -9.52
N GLN A 146 -18.57 3.23 -10.70
CA GLN A 146 -17.85 3.55 -11.93
C GLN A 146 -17.80 5.07 -12.22
N GLU A 147 -18.90 5.80 -12.02
CA GLU A 147 -18.95 7.25 -12.33
C GLU A 147 -18.14 8.09 -11.35
N PHE A 148 -18.20 7.79 -10.05
CA PHE A 148 -17.54 8.54 -8.98
C PHE A 148 -16.25 7.88 -8.48
N GLY A 149 -15.78 6.81 -9.13
CA GLY A 149 -14.61 6.05 -8.71
C GLY A 149 -13.35 6.89 -8.56
N GLY A 150 -13.12 7.84 -9.48
CA GLY A 150 -11.98 8.77 -9.40
C GLY A 150 -12.03 9.69 -8.19
N VAL A 151 -13.22 10.23 -7.85
CA VAL A 151 -13.40 11.08 -6.66
C VAL A 151 -13.20 10.26 -5.38
N ALA A 152 -13.78 9.06 -5.32
CA ALA A 152 -13.58 8.15 -4.20
C ALA A 152 -12.09 7.81 -4.02
N ARG A 153 -11.35 7.58 -5.11
CA ARG A 153 -9.89 7.33 -5.06
C ARG A 153 -9.12 8.55 -4.55
N LEU A 154 -9.48 9.76 -4.93
CA LEU A 154 -8.87 10.99 -4.40
C LEU A 154 -9.11 11.12 -2.89
N LEU A 155 -10.32 10.81 -2.41
CA LEU A 155 -10.62 10.80 -0.98
C LEU A 155 -9.77 9.76 -0.24
N VAL A 156 -9.59 8.56 -0.80
CA VAL A 156 -8.69 7.54 -0.24
C VAL A 156 -7.25 8.04 -0.21
N TYR A 157 -6.75 8.71 -1.25
CA TYR A 157 -5.41 9.31 -1.23
C TYR A 157 -5.26 10.36 -0.15
N LEU A 158 -6.23 11.26 -0.03
CA LEU A 158 -6.21 12.32 0.97
C LEU A 158 -6.23 11.75 2.40
N THR A 159 -7.17 10.87 2.70
CA THR A 159 -7.30 10.25 4.03
C THR A 159 -6.08 9.42 4.40
N SER A 160 -5.55 8.62 3.46
CA SER A 160 -4.35 7.81 3.68
C SER A 160 -3.11 8.68 3.92
N THR A 161 -2.96 9.78 3.17
CA THR A 161 -1.84 10.72 3.35
C THR A 161 -1.93 11.43 4.70
N LEU A 162 -3.12 11.92 5.07
CA LEU A 162 -3.36 12.56 6.37
C LEU A 162 -3.08 11.59 7.53
N MET A 163 -3.54 10.35 7.41
CA MET A 163 -3.30 9.30 8.41
C MET A 163 -1.81 8.98 8.54
N ALA A 164 -1.10 8.79 7.41
CA ALA A 164 0.33 8.53 7.39
C ALA A 164 1.13 9.70 8.01
N ALA A 165 0.81 10.95 7.65
CA ALA A 165 1.43 12.14 8.24
C ALA A 165 1.15 12.23 9.75
N SER A 166 -0.07 11.90 10.18
CA SER A 166 -0.47 11.89 11.60
C SER A 166 0.32 10.85 12.40
N VAL A 167 0.51 9.64 11.86
CA VAL A 167 1.33 8.61 12.51
C VAL A 167 2.79 9.04 12.56
N LEU A 168 3.35 9.59 11.47
CA LEU A 168 4.73 10.08 11.42
C LEU A 168 5.00 11.19 12.44
N ALA A 169 4.01 12.00 12.78
CA ALA A 169 4.14 13.02 13.83
C ALA A 169 4.52 12.42 15.21
N TRP A 170 4.16 11.18 15.48
CA TRP A 170 4.37 10.51 16.77
C TRP A 170 5.56 9.54 16.76
N VAL A 171 6.05 9.10 15.60
CA VAL A 171 7.21 8.21 15.52
C VAL A 171 8.43 8.86 16.17
N PRO A 172 9.14 8.23 17.14
CA PRO A 172 10.32 8.81 17.78
C PRO A 172 11.45 9.07 16.78
N PHE A 173 12.16 10.19 16.95
CA PHE A 173 13.30 10.55 16.10
C PHE A 173 14.61 9.88 16.57
N LYS A 174 14.67 9.50 17.84
CA LYS A 174 15.85 8.87 18.44
C LYS A 174 15.86 7.36 18.17
N ARG A 175 17.04 6.83 17.87
CA ARG A 175 17.25 5.38 17.78
C ARG A 175 16.85 4.72 19.11
N ASN A 176 15.93 3.79 19.03
CA ASN A 176 15.40 2.97 20.12
C ASN A 176 15.69 1.49 19.85
N SER A 177 15.49 0.63 20.84
CA SER A 177 15.52 -0.84 20.63
C SER A 177 14.59 -1.31 19.50
N MET A 178 13.47 -0.61 19.29
CA MET A 178 12.54 -0.85 18.18
C MET A 178 13.15 -0.56 16.79
N THR A 179 14.16 0.32 16.70
CA THR A 179 14.83 0.63 15.43
C THR A 179 15.59 -0.59 14.88
N LYS A 180 16.16 -1.41 15.76
CA LYS A 180 16.85 -2.67 15.39
C LYS A 180 15.86 -3.70 14.80
N LEU A 181 14.63 -3.72 15.31
CA LEU A 181 13.56 -4.55 14.74
C LEU A 181 13.14 -4.02 13.37
N GLY A 182 13.06 -2.69 13.19
CA GLY A 182 12.76 -2.04 11.92
C GLY A 182 13.76 -2.39 10.81
N GLU A 183 15.03 -2.53 11.12
CA GLU A 183 16.07 -2.94 10.16
C GLU A 183 15.83 -4.36 9.59
N ARG A 184 15.09 -5.21 10.31
CA ARG A 184 14.75 -6.59 9.92
C ARG A 184 13.31 -6.76 9.43
N THR A 185 12.59 -5.67 9.23
CA THR A 185 11.16 -5.68 8.85
C THR A 185 10.90 -6.46 7.55
N LEU A 186 11.84 -6.43 6.59
CA LEU A 186 11.69 -7.18 5.34
C LEU A 186 11.57 -8.69 5.59
N TYR A 187 12.34 -9.26 6.52
CA TYR A 187 12.25 -10.69 6.86
C TYR A 187 10.92 -11.01 7.53
N VAL A 188 10.49 -10.15 8.46
CA VAL A 188 9.17 -10.30 9.10
C VAL A 188 8.07 -10.22 8.04
N TYR A 189 8.16 -9.25 7.11
CA TYR A 189 7.22 -9.09 6.02
C TYR A 189 7.14 -10.34 5.11
N LEU A 190 8.26 -10.97 4.80
CA LEU A 190 8.31 -12.17 3.97
C LEU A 190 7.77 -13.42 4.68
N LEU A 191 7.99 -13.51 6.00
CA LEU A 191 7.68 -14.72 6.78
C LEU A 191 6.29 -14.70 7.43
N HIS A 192 5.73 -13.51 7.77
CA HIS A 192 4.43 -13.43 8.47
C HIS A 192 3.28 -14.09 7.68
N GLY A 193 3.36 -14.05 6.34
CA GLY A 193 2.35 -14.66 5.49
C GLY A 193 2.19 -16.17 5.71
N PHE A 194 3.27 -16.89 6.02
CA PHE A 194 3.20 -18.31 6.35
C PHE A 194 2.42 -18.54 7.65
N LEU A 195 2.70 -17.73 8.69
CA LEU A 195 2.00 -17.83 9.97
C LEU A 195 0.50 -17.55 9.80
N VAL A 196 0.16 -16.46 9.10
CA VAL A 196 -1.25 -16.11 8.88
C VAL A 196 -1.99 -17.20 8.09
N GLN A 197 -1.37 -17.77 7.07
CA GLN A 197 -1.98 -18.85 6.29
C GLN A 197 -2.06 -20.16 7.06
N TYR A 198 -1.09 -20.44 7.93
CA TYR A 198 -1.13 -21.58 8.84
C TYR A 198 -2.36 -21.50 9.75
N PHE A 199 -2.53 -20.38 10.47
CA PHE A 199 -3.70 -20.21 11.34
C PHE A 199 -5.03 -20.27 10.59
N ARG A 200 -5.11 -19.69 9.38
CA ARG A 200 -6.31 -19.80 8.53
C ARG A 200 -6.58 -21.21 8.01
N ALA A 201 -5.58 -22.06 7.92
CA ALA A 201 -5.76 -23.43 7.45
C ALA A 201 -6.34 -24.34 8.55
N PHE A 202 -6.12 -23.99 9.81
CA PHE A 202 -6.56 -24.77 10.97
C PHE A 202 -7.74 -24.16 11.72
N ASP A 203 -8.42 -23.13 11.13
CA ASP A 203 -9.57 -22.44 11.73
C ASP A 203 -9.34 -21.99 13.20
N VAL A 204 -8.11 -21.57 13.52
CA VAL A 204 -7.73 -21.02 14.83
C VAL A 204 -7.68 -19.49 14.79
#